data_8eb2813303e92543ef6c5654b17415cc
#
_entry.id   8eb2813303e92543ef6c5654b17415cc
#
_cell.length_a   1.000
_cell.length_b   1.000
_cell.length_c   1.000
_cell.angle_alpha   90.00
_cell.angle_beta   90.00
_cell.angle_gamma   90.00
#
_symmetry.space_group_name_H-M   'P 1'
#
loop_
_entity.id
_entity.type
_entity.pdbx_description
1 polymer ?
#
loop_
_entity_poly.entity_id
_entity_poly.type
_entity_poly.pdbx_seq_one_letter_code
_entity_poly.pdbx_strand_id
1 'polypeptide(L)'
;VLNGIPVFAFELKNQYTGQTVDDAKRQWMYDRDPRELCFQFNKRILAYFCVDHTEVWMTTKLAGKNTYFLPFNQGSNGAGNDGGKGNPANPNGYPTAYLWENVFQKDSMMDIVQKFMNLKDGKTLIFPRYHQLDVVRKLLADVRQNGAGHNYLIQHSAGSGKSNSIAWTAYRLASLFNEENKPVFSSVVVVTDRTVLDAQLQETISGFDHTLGAIETIGEDKTSKDLRDAINGGVRIIVTTLQKFPVIYQEVDKVVGRNFAIIVDEAHSSQTGSSALKLKAALADTEDALREYAEIEGKAEEELDPDDRLMREMTVQGRHKNLSFFAFTATPKDKTLELFGTEYEDGSFHPFHIYSMRQAIEEGFILDVLQNYMTYDTCFKIVKTSEDNPDVPASRAAKVIRKY
;
A
#
# COMPACT_ATOMS: atom_id res chain seq x y z
N VAL A 1 2.92 28.49 -3.48
CA VAL A 1 3.69 29.28 -2.50
C VAL A 1 2.97 29.22 -1.17
N LEU A 2 3.68 28.91 -0.08
CA LEU A 2 3.16 28.90 1.27
C LEU A 2 3.86 29.99 2.08
N ASN A 3 3.11 30.97 2.56
CA ASN A 3 3.65 32.14 3.31
C ASN A 3 4.87 32.80 2.64
N GLY A 4 4.81 32.97 1.31
CA GLY A 4 5.89 33.56 0.53
C GLY A 4 7.01 32.60 0.13
N ILE A 5 7.04 31.36 0.63
CA ILE A 5 8.04 30.35 0.32
C ILE A 5 7.55 29.47 -0.83
N PRO A 6 8.30 29.28 -1.92
CA PRO A 6 7.93 28.34 -2.97
C PRO A 6 8.10 26.90 -2.45
N VAL A 7 7.00 26.16 -2.38
CA VAL A 7 6.95 24.77 -1.86
C VAL A 7 6.79 23.78 -3.00
N PHE A 8 6.02 24.13 -4.01
CA PHE A 8 5.79 23.31 -5.20
C PHE A 8 6.01 24.15 -6.46
N ALA A 9 6.52 23.52 -7.52
CA ALA A 9 6.73 24.16 -8.81
C ALA A 9 6.10 23.33 -9.94
N PHE A 10 5.61 24.03 -10.96
CA PHE A 10 4.87 23.43 -12.07
C PHE A 10 5.45 23.94 -13.40
N GLU A 11 5.69 23.01 -14.33
CA GLU A 11 5.86 23.30 -15.75
C GLU A 11 4.57 22.86 -16.46
N LEU A 12 3.82 23.85 -16.93
CA LEU A 12 2.54 23.66 -17.59
C LEU A 12 2.73 23.66 -19.10
N LYS A 13 2.15 22.70 -19.79
CA LYS A 13 2.23 22.55 -21.25
C LYS A 13 0.86 22.58 -21.88
N ASN A 14 0.80 23.22 -23.04
CA ASN A 14 -0.41 23.33 -23.81
C ASN A 14 -0.29 22.46 -25.07
N GLN A 15 -1.05 21.38 -25.14
CA GLN A 15 -1.05 20.44 -26.27
C GLN A 15 -1.51 21.10 -27.59
N TYR A 16 -2.32 22.17 -27.55
CA TYR A 16 -2.69 22.93 -28.74
C TYR A 16 -1.52 23.64 -29.41
N THR A 17 -0.41 23.83 -28.67
CA THR A 17 0.85 24.35 -29.24
C THR A 17 1.86 23.25 -29.55
N GLY A 18 1.45 21.99 -29.51
CA GLY A 18 2.29 20.82 -29.75
C GLY A 18 3.22 20.47 -28.60
N GLN A 19 3.04 21.04 -27.41
CA GLN A 19 3.84 20.74 -26.23
C GLN A 19 3.12 19.77 -25.28
N THR A 20 3.89 18.84 -24.70
CA THR A 20 3.40 17.77 -23.81
C THR A 20 4.17 17.73 -22.49
N VAL A 21 3.78 16.81 -21.60
CA VAL A 21 4.52 16.54 -20.36
C VAL A 21 5.98 16.20 -20.60
N ASP A 22 6.35 15.65 -21.75
CA ASP A 22 7.74 15.32 -22.07
C ASP A 22 8.58 16.59 -22.30
N ASP A 23 8.00 17.64 -22.87
CA ASP A 23 8.64 18.95 -22.93
C ASP A 23 8.81 19.57 -21.54
N ALA A 24 7.84 19.37 -20.66
CA ALA A 24 7.97 19.81 -19.26
C ALA A 24 9.08 19.05 -18.52
N LYS A 25 9.15 17.72 -18.68
CA LYS A 25 10.24 16.90 -18.11
C LYS A 25 11.61 17.36 -18.63
N ARG A 26 11.68 17.63 -19.95
CA ARG A 26 12.90 18.13 -20.60
C ARG A 26 13.36 19.46 -20.01
N GLN A 27 12.44 20.39 -19.78
CA GLN A 27 12.78 21.66 -19.15
C GLN A 27 13.33 21.49 -17.73
N TRP A 28 12.72 20.64 -16.90
CA TRP A 28 13.24 20.33 -15.57
C TRP A 28 14.63 19.68 -15.60
N MET A 29 14.92 18.86 -16.63
CA MET A 29 16.20 18.17 -16.78
C MET A 29 17.32 19.08 -17.25
N TYR A 30 17.05 20.02 -18.17
CA TYR A 30 18.08 20.72 -18.92
C TYR A 30 18.10 22.22 -18.72
N ASP A 31 16.95 22.84 -18.43
CA ASP A 31 16.83 24.29 -18.37
C ASP A 31 16.79 24.81 -16.91
N ARG A 32 16.75 23.92 -15.92
CA ARG A 32 16.73 24.25 -14.48
C ARG A 32 17.96 23.67 -13.80
N ASP A 33 18.81 24.56 -13.26
CA ASP A 33 20.03 24.14 -12.56
C ASP A 33 19.70 23.67 -11.13
N PRO A 34 19.92 22.39 -10.77
CA PRO A 34 19.69 21.89 -9.42
C PRO A 34 20.55 22.57 -8.33
N ARG A 35 21.58 23.35 -8.72
CA ARG A 35 22.43 24.10 -7.78
C ARG A 35 21.84 25.43 -7.35
N GLU A 36 20.87 25.95 -8.08
CA GLU A 36 20.16 27.15 -7.67
C GLU A 36 19.40 26.92 -6.35
N LEU A 37 19.44 27.90 -5.46
CA LEU A 37 18.89 27.78 -4.09
C LEU A 37 17.44 27.26 -4.05
N CYS A 38 16.58 27.70 -4.98
CA CYS A 38 15.19 27.28 -5.04
C CYS A 38 15.02 25.82 -5.49
N PHE A 39 16.00 25.28 -6.26
CA PHE A 39 15.95 23.93 -6.82
C PHE A 39 16.82 22.92 -6.04
N GLN A 40 17.59 23.36 -5.06
CA GLN A 40 18.37 22.46 -4.22
C GLN A 40 17.43 21.52 -3.45
N PHE A 41 17.80 20.24 -3.41
CA PHE A 41 17.03 19.21 -2.72
C PHE A 41 16.71 19.61 -1.27
N ASN A 42 15.45 19.52 -0.90
CA ASN A 42 14.92 19.76 0.45
C ASN A 42 15.29 21.16 1.03
N LYS A 43 15.42 22.19 0.17
CA LYS A 43 15.71 23.57 0.63
C LYS A 43 14.50 24.50 0.50
N ARG A 44 13.84 24.52 -0.65
CA ARG A 44 12.71 25.41 -0.94
C ARG A 44 11.57 24.61 -1.60
N ILE A 45 11.72 24.24 -2.87
CA ILE A 45 10.73 23.46 -3.61
C ILE A 45 10.90 21.99 -3.21
N LEU A 46 9.82 21.39 -2.74
CA LEU A 46 9.77 20.02 -2.25
C LEU A 46 9.34 19.02 -3.33
N ALA A 47 8.53 19.49 -4.29
CA ALA A 47 8.13 18.67 -5.43
C ALA A 47 7.92 19.52 -6.68
N TYR A 48 8.22 18.93 -7.82
CA TYR A 48 8.17 19.50 -9.16
C TYR A 48 7.19 18.71 -10.00
N PHE A 49 6.32 19.41 -10.71
CA PHE A 49 5.26 18.81 -11.51
C PHE A 49 5.41 19.16 -12.98
N CYS A 50 5.21 18.18 -13.85
CA CYS A 50 5.03 18.31 -15.28
C CYS A 50 3.54 18.09 -15.57
N VAL A 51 2.88 19.05 -16.16
CA VAL A 51 1.43 19.00 -16.38
C VAL A 51 1.10 19.42 -17.81
N ASP A 52 0.33 18.61 -18.49
CA ASP A 52 -0.39 19.04 -19.70
C ASP A 52 -1.91 18.82 -19.54
N HIS A 53 -2.66 18.83 -20.62
CA HIS A 53 -4.11 18.68 -20.55
C HIS A 53 -4.55 17.29 -20.09
N THR A 54 -3.71 16.25 -20.27
CA THR A 54 -4.08 14.84 -20.11
C THR A 54 -3.31 14.11 -19.03
N GLU A 55 -2.04 14.49 -18.78
CA GLU A 55 -1.15 13.78 -17.87
C GLU A 55 -0.46 14.69 -16.85
N VAL A 56 -0.16 14.12 -15.69
CA VAL A 56 0.64 14.73 -14.62
C VAL A 56 1.78 13.80 -14.24
N TRP A 57 2.98 14.36 -14.19
CA TRP A 57 4.18 13.68 -13.69
C TRP A 57 4.85 14.53 -12.62
N MET A 58 5.59 13.89 -11.71
CA MET A 58 6.22 14.60 -10.61
C MET A 58 7.57 14.03 -10.23
N THR A 59 8.40 14.84 -9.60
CA THR A 59 9.64 14.41 -8.92
C THR A 59 9.85 15.24 -7.65
N THR A 60 10.55 14.68 -6.68
CA THR A 60 10.96 15.40 -5.46
C THR A 60 12.42 15.85 -5.50
N LYS A 61 13.17 15.48 -6.57
CA LYS A 61 14.59 15.80 -6.67
C LYS A 61 14.99 16.00 -8.12
N LEU A 62 15.50 17.19 -8.43
CA LEU A 62 16.16 17.45 -9.71
C LEU A 62 17.59 16.91 -9.69
N ALA A 63 18.01 16.23 -10.75
CA ALA A 63 19.34 15.64 -10.95
C ALA A 63 19.84 15.84 -12.38
N GLY A 64 19.46 16.94 -13.03
CA GLY A 64 19.74 17.20 -14.43
C GLY A 64 19.15 16.10 -15.31
N LYS A 65 19.90 15.61 -16.28
CA LYS A 65 19.50 14.51 -17.18
C LYS A 65 19.11 13.21 -16.47
N ASN A 66 19.52 13.00 -15.24
CA ASN A 66 19.20 11.82 -14.44
C ASN A 66 17.98 12.01 -13.53
N THR A 67 17.23 13.09 -13.70
CA THR A 67 15.99 13.32 -12.98
C THR A 67 14.97 12.22 -13.31
N TYR A 68 14.48 11.54 -12.28
CA TYR A 68 13.47 10.50 -12.43
C TYR A 68 12.09 11.05 -12.08
N PHE A 69 11.12 10.88 -12.98
CA PHE A 69 9.75 11.33 -12.81
C PHE A 69 8.81 10.14 -12.56
N LEU A 70 7.88 10.36 -11.69
CA LEU A 70 6.81 9.43 -11.35
C LEU A 70 5.47 9.95 -11.92
N PRO A 71 4.62 9.10 -12.48
CA PRO A 71 3.27 9.50 -12.85
C PRO A 71 2.45 9.83 -11.60
N PHE A 72 1.62 10.87 -11.72
CA PHE A 72 0.72 11.31 -10.67
C PHE A 72 -0.71 11.36 -11.21
N ASN A 73 -1.14 10.29 -11.89
CA ASN A 73 -2.43 10.19 -12.58
C ASN A 73 -3.42 9.32 -11.80
N GLN A 74 -4.70 9.51 -12.10
CA GLN A 74 -5.81 8.81 -11.46
C GLN A 74 -6.00 7.38 -12.00
N GLY A 75 -5.48 7.09 -13.19
CA GLY A 75 -5.85 5.92 -13.99
C GLY A 75 -6.98 6.26 -14.98
N SER A 76 -7.07 5.53 -16.09
CA SER A 76 -8.01 5.82 -17.18
C SER A 76 -9.48 5.82 -16.75
N ASN A 77 -9.83 5.05 -15.73
CA ASN A 77 -11.20 4.91 -15.20
C ASN A 77 -11.42 5.64 -13.87
N GLY A 78 -10.48 6.51 -13.50
CA GLY A 78 -10.52 7.24 -12.23
C GLY A 78 -9.91 6.46 -11.07
N ALA A 79 -9.55 7.19 -10.03
CA ALA A 79 -8.81 6.65 -8.89
C ALA A 79 -9.58 5.56 -8.14
N GLY A 80 -8.88 4.47 -7.89
CA GLY A 80 -9.42 3.33 -7.18
C GLY A 80 -10.21 2.34 -8.03
N ASN A 81 -10.36 2.60 -9.32
CA ASN A 81 -11.02 1.70 -10.27
C ASN A 81 -10.00 0.95 -11.13
N ASP A 82 -10.42 -0.22 -11.63
CA ASP A 82 -9.60 -0.95 -12.58
C ASP A 82 -9.49 -0.17 -13.91
N GLY A 83 -8.26 0.02 -14.40
CA GLY A 83 -8.00 0.81 -15.60
C GLY A 83 -6.54 0.78 -16.03
N GLY A 84 -6.22 1.53 -17.07
CA GLY A 84 -4.87 1.78 -17.58
C GLY A 84 -4.29 3.10 -17.08
N LYS A 85 -3.19 3.55 -17.69
CA LYS A 85 -2.55 4.84 -17.40
C LYS A 85 -3.43 6.05 -17.76
N GLY A 86 -3.03 7.22 -17.28
CA GLY A 86 -3.65 8.50 -17.60
C GLY A 86 -4.75 8.91 -16.64
N ASN A 87 -5.69 9.70 -17.12
CA ASN A 87 -6.79 10.25 -16.35
C ASN A 87 -8.11 10.07 -17.11
N PRO A 88 -9.26 9.97 -16.42
CA PRO A 88 -10.54 9.90 -17.08
C PRO A 88 -10.87 11.22 -17.81
N ALA A 89 -11.68 11.13 -18.85
CA ALA A 89 -12.20 12.31 -19.50
C ALA A 89 -12.99 13.17 -18.50
N ASN A 90 -12.74 14.47 -18.51
CA ASN A 90 -13.48 15.44 -17.70
C ASN A 90 -14.41 16.24 -18.62
N PRO A 91 -15.72 16.06 -18.54
CA PRO A 91 -16.66 16.79 -19.40
C PRO A 91 -16.70 18.29 -19.14
N ASN A 92 -16.24 18.73 -17.97
CA ASN A 92 -16.28 20.12 -17.53
C ASN A 92 -14.92 20.82 -17.58
N GLY A 93 -13.87 20.15 -18.09
CA GLY A 93 -12.53 20.73 -18.10
C GLY A 93 -11.46 19.75 -18.58
N TYR A 94 -10.25 19.92 -18.10
CA TYR A 94 -9.14 19.04 -18.44
C TYR A 94 -9.15 17.77 -17.59
N PRO A 95 -8.76 16.61 -18.12
CA PRO A 95 -8.51 15.40 -17.35
C PRO A 95 -7.60 15.61 -16.12
N THR A 96 -6.72 16.59 -16.19
CA THR A 96 -5.77 16.94 -15.11
C THR A 96 -6.31 17.96 -14.09
N ALA A 97 -7.58 18.39 -14.21
CA ALA A 97 -8.18 19.41 -13.35
C ALA A 97 -8.20 19.01 -11.86
N TYR A 98 -8.27 17.71 -11.55
CA TYR A 98 -8.18 17.21 -10.16
C TYR A 98 -6.96 17.73 -9.41
N LEU A 99 -5.88 18.09 -10.12
CA LEU A 99 -4.65 18.58 -9.51
C LEU A 99 -4.90 19.90 -8.75
N TRP A 100 -5.58 20.85 -9.37
CA TRP A 100 -5.88 22.14 -8.72
C TRP A 100 -7.24 22.16 -8.02
N GLU A 101 -8.19 21.35 -8.45
CA GLU A 101 -9.52 21.27 -7.86
C GLU A 101 -9.53 20.47 -6.53
N ASN A 102 -8.65 19.47 -6.41
CA ASN A 102 -8.61 18.58 -5.23
C ASN A 102 -7.26 18.56 -4.53
N VAL A 103 -6.16 18.27 -5.26
CA VAL A 103 -4.85 17.99 -4.64
C VAL A 103 -4.23 19.26 -4.05
N PHE A 104 -4.24 20.37 -4.80
CA PHE A 104 -3.64 21.63 -4.39
C PHE A 104 -4.63 22.63 -3.77
N GLN A 105 -5.79 22.17 -3.33
CA GLN A 105 -6.62 22.93 -2.42
C GLN A 105 -5.89 23.10 -1.08
N LYS A 106 -6.12 24.23 -0.40
CA LYS A 106 -5.38 24.63 0.81
C LYS A 106 -5.28 23.50 1.86
N ASP A 107 -6.40 22.96 2.26
CA ASP A 107 -6.45 21.96 3.32
C ASP A 107 -5.84 20.63 2.87
N SER A 108 -6.08 20.24 1.61
CA SER A 108 -5.48 19.07 0.99
C SER A 108 -3.96 19.18 0.89
N MET A 109 -3.45 20.32 0.45
CA MET A 109 -2.02 20.58 0.37
C MET A 109 -1.36 20.56 1.76
N MET A 110 -1.99 21.15 2.75
CA MET A 110 -1.49 21.13 4.14
C MET A 110 -1.48 19.73 4.72
N ASP A 111 -2.51 18.93 4.45
CA ASP A 111 -2.55 17.53 4.83
C ASP A 111 -1.41 16.72 4.18
N ILE A 112 -1.14 16.94 2.89
CA ILE A 112 -0.02 16.29 2.20
C ILE A 112 1.32 16.63 2.85
N VAL A 113 1.59 17.92 3.06
CA VAL A 113 2.86 18.39 3.63
C VAL A 113 3.05 17.89 5.05
N GLN A 114 2.02 17.88 5.87
CA GLN A 114 2.12 17.55 7.29
C GLN A 114 2.09 16.05 7.57
N LYS A 115 1.37 15.26 6.75
CA LYS A 115 1.01 13.89 7.12
C LYS A 115 1.39 12.82 6.08
N PHE A 116 1.78 13.22 4.88
CA PHE A 116 2.23 12.28 3.85
C PHE A 116 3.69 12.45 3.49
N MET A 117 4.19 13.69 3.46
CA MET A 117 5.59 13.90 3.10
C MET A 117 6.51 13.46 4.23
N ASN A 118 7.56 12.72 3.86
CA ASN A 118 8.60 12.28 4.80
C ASN A 118 9.97 12.29 4.15
N LEU A 119 10.99 12.67 4.94
CA LEU A 119 12.38 12.67 4.51
C LEU A 119 13.07 11.39 5.01
N LYS A 120 13.20 10.39 4.13
CA LYS A 120 13.87 9.12 4.43
C LYS A 120 15.39 9.29 4.34
N ASP A 121 16.13 8.92 5.42
CA ASP A 121 17.60 8.92 5.52
C ASP A 121 18.28 10.26 5.17
N GLY A 122 17.57 11.38 5.25
CA GLY A 122 18.06 12.68 4.83
C GLY A 122 18.35 12.82 3.33
N LYS A 123 18.02 11.81 2.52
CA LYS A 123 18.40 11.72 1.10
C LYS A 123 17.23 11.60 0.13
N THR A 124 16.11 11.06 0.57
CA THR A 124 14.94 10.82 -0.28
C THR A 124 13.71 11.45 0.36
N LEU A 125 13.12 12.42 -0.32
CA LEU A 125 11.86 13.01 0.09
C LEU A 125 10.72 12.18 -0.51
N ILE A 126 9.97 11.50 0.34
CA ILE A 126 8.81 10.72 -0.05
C ILE A 126 7.65 11.69 -0.26
N PHE A 127 6.99 11.56 -1.40
CA PHE A 127 5.73 12.23 -1.74
C PHE A 127 4.74 11.15 -2.19
N PRO A 128 3.48 11.16 -1.77
CA PRO A 128 2.55 10.11 -2.14
C PRO A 128 2.28 10.14 -3.65
N ARG A 129 2.21 8.98 -4.27
CA ARG A 129 1.63 8.85 -5.62
C ARG A 129 0.11 9.02 -5.52
N TYR A 130 -0.55 9.36 -6.63
CA TYR A 130 -1.97 9.70 -6.56
C TYR A 130 -2.82 8.57 -5.97
N HIS A 131 -2.66 7.34 -6.42
CA HIS A 131 -3.41 6.19 -5.89
C HIS A 131 -3.16 5.94 -4.38
N GLN A 132 -1.95 6.24 -3.88
CA GLN A 132 -1.63 6.12 -2.46
C GLN A 132 -2.34 7.21 -1.63
N LEU A 133 -2.32 8.44 -2.13
CA LEU A 133 -3.04 9.56 -1.51
C LEU A 133 -4.55 9.30 -1.47
N ASP A 134 -5.11 8.82 -2.59
CA ASP A 134 -6.53 8.58 -2.75
C ASP A 134 -7.02 7.45 -1.85
N VAL A 135 -6.33 6.30 -1.83
CA VAL A 135 -6.75 5.16 -1.00
C VAL A 135 -6.74 5.50 0.49
N VAL A 136 -5.68 6.16 0.98
CA VAL A 136 -5.61 6.52 2.40
C VAL A 136 -6.74 7.48 2.76
N ARG A 137 -7.02 8.47 1.94
CA ARG A 137 -8.10 9.44 2.17
C ARG A 137 -9.48 8.80 2.12
N LYS A 138 -9.73 7.93 1.15
CA LYS A 138 -11.00 7.18 1.05
C LYS A 138 -11.23 6.29 2.25
N LEU A 139 -10.21 5.53 2.68
CA LEU A 139 -10.28 4.70 3.88
C LEU A 139 -10.63 5.52 5.14
N LEU A 140 -9.94 6.66 5.34
CA LEU A 140 -10.20 7.51 6.50
C LEU A 140 -11.59 8.16 6.48
N ALA A 141 -12.07 8.54 5.30
CA ALA A 141 -13.40 9.11 5.15
C ALA A 141 -14.48 8.07 5.49
N ASP A 142 -14.33 6.87 4.95
CA ASP A 142 -15.26 5.77 5.18
C ASP A 142 -15.27 5.32 6.65
N VAL A 143 -14.09 5.11 7.24
CA VAL A 143 -13.97 4.75 8.67
C VAL A 143 -14.52 5.84 9.59
N ARG A 144 -14.35 7.12 9.25
CA ARG A 144 -14.93 8.22 10.04
C ARG A 144 -16.44 8.19 10.03
N GLN A 145 -17.04 7.84 8.91
CA GLN A 145 -18.47 7.77 8.72
C GLN A 145 -19.08 6.50 9.36
N ASN A 146 -18.45 5.35 9.14
CA ASN A 146 -19.01 4.04 9.45
C ASN A 146 -18.49 3.44 10.77
N GLY A 147 -17.37 3.97 11.30
CA GLY A 147 -16.75 3.45 12.52
C GLY A 147 -15.95 2.17 12.31
N ALA A 148 -15.80 1.40 13.39
CA ALA A 148 -15.16 0.08 13.36
C ALA A 148 -16.13 -1.01 12.90
N GLY A 149 -15.62 -2.19 12.54
CA GLY A 149 -16.41 -3.36 12.17
C GLY A 149 -16.55 -3.59 10.66
N HIS A 150 -15.83 -2.83 9.84
CA HIS A 150 -15.82 -2.96 8.38
C HIS A 150 -14.50 -3.49 7.85
N ASN A 151 -14.57 -4.28 6.77
CA ASN A 151 -13.41 -4.83 6.09
C ASN A 151 -13.16 -4.05 4.79
N TYR A 152 -11.89 -3.90 4.44
CA TYR A 152 -11.45 -3.17 3.25
C TYR A 152 -10.40 -3.99 2.52
N LEU A 153 -10.63 -4.25 1.24
CA LEU A 153 -9.66 -4.90 0.35
C LEU A 153 -9.00 -3.85 -0.54
N ILE A 154 -7.71 -3.73 -0.46
CA ILE A 154 -6.90 -2.82 -1.25
C ILE A 154 -6.06 -3.63 -2.24
N GLN A 155 -6.50 -3.66 -3.50
CA GLN A 155 -5.80 -4.36 -4.56
C GLN A 155 -4.82 -3.40 -5.25
N HIS A 156 -3.58 -3.42 -4.80
CA HIS A 156 -2.51 -2.62 -5.39
C HIS A 156 -1.41 -3.52 -5.94
N SER A 157 -1.04 -3.35 -7.22
CA SER A 157 -0.04 -4.17 -7.91
C SER A 157 1.32 -4.16 -7.21
N ALA A 158 2.17 -5.11 -7.56
CA ALA A 158 3.58 -5.08 -7.18
C ALA A 158 4.22 -3.75 -7.64
N GLY A 159 5.20 -3.23 -6.88
CA GLY A 159 5.85 -1.95 -7.20
C GLY A 159 5.00 -0.69 -6.95
N SER A 160 3.74 -0.83 -6.52
CA SER A 160 2.86 0.31 -6.23
C SER A 160 3.26 1.14 -5.00
N GLY A 161 4.21 0.64 -4.20
CA GLY A 161 4.59 1.26 -2.93
C GLY A 161 3.62 0.96 -1.79
N LYS A 162 3.07 -0.26 -1.72
CA LYS A 162 2.15 -0.71 -0.67
C LYS A 162 2.65 -0.41 0.74
N SER A 163 3.94 -0.61 1.03
CA SER A 163 4.51 -0.35 2.35
C SER A 163 4.31 1.09 2.83
N ASN A 164 4.44 2.08 1.94
CA ASN A 164 4.13 3.47 2.27
C ASN A 164 2.62 3.67 2.51
N SER A 165 1.76 3.09 1.67
CA SER A 165 0.30 3.16 1.86
C SER A 165 -0.12 2.56 3.19
N ILE A 166 0.45 1.41 3.58
CA ILE A 166 0.25 0.75 4.86
C ILE A 166 0.70 1.67 6.02
N ALA A 167 1.91 2.24 5.92
CA ALA A 167 2.43 3.13 6.95
C ALA A 167 1.53 4.35 7.15
N TRP A 168 1.16 5.06 6.07
CA TRP A 168 0.22 6.19 6.17
C TRP A 168 -1.14 5.79 6.74
N THR A 169 -1.68 4.65 6.29
CA THR A 169 -2.95 4.13 6.82
C THR A 169 -2.84 3.87 8.32
N ALA A 170 -1.77 3.21 8.78
CA ALA A 170 -1.56 2.89 10.19
C ALA A 170 -1.52 4.17 11.06
N TYR A 171 -0.71 5.16 10.67
CA TYR A 171 -0.61 6.43 11.41
C TYR A 171 -1.92 7.21 11.43
N ARG A 172 -2.58 7.26 10.30
CA ARG A 172 -3.82 8.02 10.16
C ARG A 172 -4.96 7.37 10.94
N LEU A 173 -5.08 6.05 10.91
CA LEU A 173 -6.07 5.32 11.73
C LEU A 173 -5.76 5.42 13.22
N ALA A 174 -4.49 5.33 13.61
CA ALA A 174 -4.07 5.48 15.01
C ALA A 174 -4.40 6.86 15.59
N SER A 175 -4.49 7.89 14.77
CA SER A 175 -4.85 9.26 15.16
C SER A 175 -6.24 9.69 14.70
N LEU A 176 -7.11 8.75 14.31
CA LEU A 176 -8.46 9.06 13.88
C LEU A 176 -9.42 9.15 15.05
N PHE A 177 -10.12 10.27 15.15
CA PHE A 177 -11.17 10.54 16.13
C PHE A 177 -12.53 10.66 15.44
N ASN A 178 -13.57 10.20 16.10
CA ASN A 178 -14.94 10.38 15.67
C ASN A 178 -15.47 11.80 16.01
N GLU A 179 -16.71 12.08 15.69
CA GLU A 179 -17.35 13.38 15.95
C GLU A 179 -17.45 13.73 17.44
N GLU A 180 -17.45 12.72 18.31
CA GLU A 180 -17.45 12.89 19.77
C GLU A 180 -16.03 13.08 20.34
N ASN A 181 -15.03 13.26 19.49
CA ASN A 181 -13.61 13.37 19.85
C ASN A 181 -13.08 12.13 20.63
N LYS A 182 -13.62 10.95 20.34
CA LYS A 182 -13.14 9.67 20.85
C LYS A 182 -12.32 8.97 19.76
N PRO A 183 -11.21 8.29 20.11
CA PRO A 183 -10.46 7.52 19.10
C PRO A 183 -11.33 6.41 18.52
N VAL A 184 -11.37 6.28 17.18
CA VAL A 184 -12.12 5.22 16.51
C VAL A 184 -11.50 3.86 16.81
N PHE A 185 -10.16 3.77 16.82
CA PHE A 185 -9.42 2.56 17.18
C PHE A 185 -8.54 2.81 18.41
N SER A 186 -8.50 1.84 19.29
CA SER A 186 -7.63 1.85 20.46
C SER A 186 -6.19 1.54 20.06
N SER A 187 -6.01 0.58 19.14
CA SER A 187 -4.71 0.22 18.57
C SER A 187 -4.86 -0.17 17.11
N VAL A 188 -3.81 0.05 16.34
CA VAL A 188 -3.64 -0.41 14.96
C VAL A 188 -2.56 -1.48 14.95
N VAL A 189 -2.89 -2.67 14.49
CA VAL A 189 -1.95 -3.80 14.42
C VAL A 189 -1.61 -4.05 12.96
N VAL A 190 -0.35 -3.90 12.60
CA VAL A 190 0.18 -4.19 11.26
C VAL A 190 0.80 -5.57 11.28
N VAL A 191 0.25 -6.45 10.45
CA VAL A 191 0.63 -7.86 10.38
C VAL A 191 1.30 -8.13 9.04
N THR A 192 2.51 -8.69 9.07
CA THR A 192 3.28 -9.08 7.89
C THR A 192 3.48 -10.59 7.85
N ASP A 193 3.60 -11.15 6.65
CA ASP A 193 3.78 -12.59 6.46
C ASP A 193 5.25 -13.03 6.56
N ARG A 194 6.19 -12.18 6.14
CA ARG A 194 7.59 -12.55 6.01
C ARG A 194 8.51 -11.68 6.86
N THR A 195 9.48 -12.32 7.52
CA THR A 195 10.50 -11.66 8.36
C THR A 195 11.32 -10.60 7.61
N VAL A 196 11.68 -10.82 6.34
CA VAL A 196 12.46 -9.87 5.53
C VAL A 196 11.63 -8.66 5.10
N LEU A 197 10.37 -8.89 4.70
CA LEU A 197 9.44 -7.80 4.39
C LEU A 197 9.01 -7.06 5.66
N ASP A 198 8.91 -7.78 6.78
CA ASP A 198 8.65 -7.22 8.08
C ASP A 198 9.69 -6.14 8.44
N ALA A 199 10.98 -6.41 8.30
CA ALA A 199 12.04 -5.44 8.56
C ALA A 199 11.90 -4.17 7.67
N GLN A 200 11.60 -4.32 6.39
CA GLN A 200 11.41 -3.18 5.47
C GLN A 200 10.16 -2.36 5.83
N LEU A 201 9.06 -3.02 6.16
CA LEU A 201 7.82 -2.35 6.55
C LEU A 201 7.97 -1.67 7.91
N GLN A 202 8.63 -2.33 8.87
CA GLN A 202 8.96 -1.75 10.17
C GLN A 202 9.82 -0.49 10.02
N GLU A 203 10.86 -0.53 9.18
CA GLU A 203 11.70 0.64 8.89
C GLU A 203 10.86 1.77 8.27
N THR A 204 9.97 1.44 7.34
CA THR A 204 9.09 2.43 6.72
C THR A 204 8.14 3.04 7.74
N ILE A 205 7.48 2.23 8.57
CA ILE A 205 6.59 2.72 9.62
C ILE A 205 7.38 3.56 10.63
N SER A 206 8.47 3.06 11.17
CA SER A 206 9.30 3.79 12.15
C SER A 206 9.86 5.09 11.59
N GLY A 207 10.13 5.16 10.29
CA GLY A 207 10.59 6.37 9.61
C GLY A 207 9.57 7.51 9.60
N PHE A 208 8.28 7.23 9.82
CA PHE A 208 7.24 8.24 9.98
C PHE A 208 7.01 8.65 11.43
N ASP A 209 7.64 7.99 12.41
CA ASP A 209 7.40 8.27 13.83
C ASP A 209 8.10 9.54 14.28
N HIS A 210 7.29 10.48 14.75
CA HIS A 210 7.75 11.71 15.40
C HIS A 210 7.37 11.75 16.90
N THR A 211 6.72 10.69 17.41
CA THR A 211 6.24 10.61 18.81
C THR A 211 6.82 9.38 19.47
N LEU A 212 7.76 9.57 20.39
CA LEU A 212 8.37 8.48 21.17
C LEU A 212 7.32 7.61 21.86
N GLY A 213 7.36 6.30 21.61
CA GLY A 213 6.50 5.31 22.26
C GLY A 213 5.13 5.10 21.61
N ALA A 214 4.87 5.73 20.45
CA ALA A 214 3.63 5.50 19.71
C ALA A 214 3.62 4.17 18.96
N ILE A 215 4.80 3.63 18.64
CA ILE A 215 4.99 2.39 17.87
C ILE A 215 5.72 1.37 18.72
N GLU A 216 5.24 0.14 18.70
CA GLU A 216 5.97 -1.00 19.22
C GLU A 216 6.13 -2.07 18.15
N THR A 217 7.38 -2.45 17.88
CA THR A 217 7.72 -3.51 16.95
C THR A 217 7.98 -4.78 17.71
N ILE A 218 7.26 -5.85 17.38
CA ILE A 218 7.38 -7.18 17.95
C ILE A 218 8.07 -8.09 16.93
N GLY A 219 9.37 -7.86 16.74
CA GLY A 219 10.27 -8.62 15.85
C GLY A 219 10.63 -10.01 16.38
N GLU A 220 11.57 -10.71 15.74
CA GLU A 220 12.00 -12.07 16.12
C GLU A 220 12.61 -12.14 17.53
N ASP A 221 13.20 -11.05 17.99
CA ASP A 221 13.82 -10.89 19.32
C ASP A 221 12.82 -10.77 20.47
N LYS A 222 11.54 -10.49 20.18
CA LYS A 222 10.47 -10.36 21.16
C LYS A 222 9.56 -11.59 21.18
N THR A 223 8.90 -11.81 22.30
CA THR A 223 8.03 -12.97 22.53
C THR A 223 6.56 -12.65 22.29
N SER A 224 5.74 -13.68 22.26
CA SER A 224 4.28 -13.54 22.25
C SER A 224 3.74 -12.82 23.49
N LYS A 225 4.47 -12.89 24.61
CA LYS A 225 4.12 -12.15 25.81
C LYS A 225 4.27 -10.64 25.62
N ASP A 226 5.33 -10.21 24.93
CA ASP A 226 5.55 -8.78 24.65
C ASP A 226 4.42 -8.23 23.76
N LEU A 227 3.93 -9.03 22.78
CA LEU A 227 2.78 -8.64 21.96
C LEU A 227 1.50 -8.50 22.81
N ARG A 228 1.24 -9.44 23.72
CA ARG A 228 0.10 -9.34 24.65
C ARG A 228 0.21 -8.09 25.51
N ASP A 229 1.38 -7.83 26.08
CA ASP A 229 1.61 -6.70 26.95
C ASP A 229 1.44 -5.37 26.17
N ALA A 230 1.86 -5.30 24.90
CA ALA A 230 1.64 -4.15 24.03
C ALA A 230 0.14 -3.91 23.73
N ILE A 231 -0.61 -4.97 23.40
CA ILE A 231 -2.07 -4.89 23.16
C ILE A 231 -2.79 -4.42 24.43
N ASN A 232 -2.54 -5.05 25.57
CA ASN A 232 -3.18 -4.72 26.84
C ASN A 232 -2.76 -3.34 27.35
N GLY A 233 -1.49 -2.95 27.11
CA GLY A 233 -0.95 -1.63 27.42
C GLY A 233 -1.50 -0.49 26.55
N GLY A 234 -2.24 -0.79 25.49
CA GLY A 234 -2.87 0.20 24.61
C GLY A 234 -1.87 0.95 23.72
N VAL A 235 -0.80 0.26 23.27
CA VAL A 235 0.14 0.82 22.29
C VAL A 235 -0.62 1.17 21.01
N ARG A 236 -0.36 2.35 20.47
CA ARG A 236 -1.17 2.90 19.36
C ARG A 236 -0.94 2.18 18.03
N ILE A 237 0.30 1.83 17.73
CA ILE A 237 0.66 1.07 16.52
C ILE A 237 1.55 -0.09 16.94
N ILE A 238 1.17 -1.31 16.58
CA ILE A 238 1.93 -2.53 16.84
C ILE A 238 2.27 -3.14 15.50
N VAL A 239 3.54 -3.40 15.24
CA VAL A 239 4.00 -4.09 14.03
C VAL A 239 4.49 -5.47 14.43
N THR A 240 3.93 -6.52 13.81
CA THR A 240 4.25 -7.90 14.16
C THR A 240 4.10 -8.84 12.96
N THR A 241 4.56 -10.08 13.13
CA THR A 241 4.36 -11.15 12.16
C THR A 241 3.20 -12.04 12.55
N LEU A 242 2.51 -12.59 11.55
CA LEU A 242 1.39 -13.49 11.76
C LEU A 242 1.76 -14.71 12.61
N GLN A 243 3.00 -15.18 12.51
CA GLN A 243 3.52 -16.36 13.23
C GLN A 243 3.50 -16.22 14.75
N LYS A 244 3.51 -14.99 15.28
CA LYS A 244 3.50 -14.74 16.73
C LYS A 244 2.13 -14.86 17.39
N PHE A 245 1.07 -14.75 16.60
CA PHE A 245 -0.29 -14.82 17.11
C PHE A 245 -0.75 -16.18 17.66
N PRO A 246 -0.37 -17.33 17.07
CA PRO A 246 -0.85 -18.63 17.55
C PRO A 246 -0.58 -18.90 19.04
N VAL A 247 0.51 -18.34 19.56
CA VAL A 247 0.96 -18.60 20.93
C VAL A 247 0.25 -17.74 21.99
N ILE A 248 -0.27 -16.56 21.59
CA ILE A 248 -0.90 -15.63 22.55
C ILE A 248 -2.40 -15.77 22.66
N TYR A 249 -3.01 -16.39 21.70
CA TYR A 249 -4.47 -16.52 21.60
C TYR A 249 -5.14 -16.92 22.93
N GLN A 250 -4.56 -17.84 23.68
CA GLN A 250 -5.10 -18.31 24.96
C GLN A 250 -4.77 -17.40 26.15
N GLU A 251 -3.84 -16.49 25.99
CA GLU A 251 -3.27 -15.67 27.07
C GLU A 251 -3.67 -14.20 27.02
N VAL A 252 -4.26 -13.74 25.89
CA VAL A 252 -4.72 -12.35 25.76
C VAL A 252 -5.97 -12.15 26.62
N ASP A 253 -5.92 -11.19 27.53
CA ASP A 253 -7.06 -10.80 28.31
C ASP A 253 -8.18 -10.24 27.42
N LYS A 254 -9.43 -10.50 27.76
CA LYS A 254 -10.59 -9.93 27.04
C LYS A 254 -10.50 -8.41 27.08
N VAL A 255 -10.39 -7.81 25.90
CA VAL A 255 -10.22 -6.36 25.75
C VAL A 255 -11.60 -5.76 25.45
N VAL A 256 -12.47 -5.77 26.45
CA VAL A 256 -13.87 -5.31 26.34
C VAL A 256 -13.92 -3.81 25.99
N GLY A 257 -14.73 -3.44 25.01
CA GLY A 257 -15.01 -2.05 24.63
C GLY A 257 -13.89 -1.35 23.88
N ARG A 258 -12.89 -2.07 23.37
CA ARG A 258 -11.82 -1.52 22.51
C ARG A 258 -12.00 -1.96 21.06
N ASN A 259 -11.76 -1.02 20.15
CA ASN A 259 -11.75 -1.29 18.71
C ASN A 259 -10.32 -1.42 18.20
N PHE A 260 -10.11 -2.32 17.24
CA PHE A 260 -8.81 -2.58 16.63
C PHE A 260 -8.89 -2.47 15.11
N ALA A 261 -7.89 -1.83 14.51
CA ALA A 261 -7.65 -1.87 13.08
C ALA A 261 -6.53 -2.87 12.81
N ILE A 262 -6.77 -3.84 11.94
CA ILE A 262 -5.82 -4.87 11.56
C ILE A 262 -5.43 -4.62 10.11
N ILE A 263 -4.19 -4.23 9.87
CA ILE A 263 -3.65 -4.04 8.53
C ILE A 263 -2.86 -5.29 8.18
N VAL A 264 -3.23 -5.96 7.09
CA VAL A 264 -2.56 -7.18 6.63
C VAL A 264 -1.87 -6.89 5.30
N ASP A 265 -0.55 -7.11 5.26
CA ASP A 265 0.22 -7.06 4.03
C ASP A 265 0.27 -8.45 3.38
N GLU A 266 0.13 -8.48 2.04
CA GLU A 266 0.11 -9.72 1.23
C GLU A 266 -0.97 -10.72 1.68
N ALA A 267 -2.21 -10.25 1.80
CA ALA A 267 -3.37 -11.02 2.28
C ALA A 267 -3.71 -12.30 1.47
N HIS A 268 -2.94 -12.59 0.43
CA HIS A 268 -3.11 -13.78 -0.41
C HIS A 268 -2.14 -14.93 -0.07
N SER A 269 -1.28 -14.76 0.94
CA SER A 269 -0.27 -15.77 1.24
C SER A 269 -0.91 -17.00 1.91
N SER A 270 -0.44 -18.16 1.51
CA SER A 270 -0.96 -19.47 1.91
C SER A 270 -0.79 -19.80 3.40
N GLN A 271 -0.13 -18.94 4.17
CA GLN A 271 0.19 -19.20 5.58
C GLN A 271 -0.74 -18.51 6.59
N THR A 272 -1.70 -17.72 6.10
CA THR A 272 -2.56 -16.89 6.96
C THR A 272 -3.71 -17.62 7.66
N GLY A 273 -4.05 -18.85 7.22
CA GLY A 273 -5.26 -19.54 7.62
C GLY A 273 -5.55 -19.60 9.13
N SER A 274 -4.85 -20.43 9.85
CA SER A 274 -5.14 -20.65 11.28
C SER A 274 -4.72 -19.47 12.17
N SER A 275 -3.74 -18.71 11.72
CA SER A 275 -3.15 -17.62 12.52
C SER A 275 -3.97 -16.34 12.48
N ALA A 276 -4.61 -16.00 11.36
CA ALA A 276 -5.49 -14.83 11.28
C ALA A 276 -6.77 -15.04 12.10
N LEU A 277 -7.27 -16.28 12.18
CA LEU A 277 -8.38 -16.62 13.06
C LEU A 277 -8.01 -16.43 14.53
N LYS A 278 -6.84 -16.93 14.92
CA LYS A 278 -6.34 -16.75 16.29
C LYS A 278 -6.16 -15.28 16.65
N LEU A 279 -5.72 -14.44 15.69
CA LEU A 279 -5.70 -13.00 15.86
C LEU A 279 -7.11 -12.43 16.08
N LYS A 280 -8.07 -12.85 15.26
CA LYS A 280 -9.46 -12.40 15.36
C LYS A 280 -10.06 -12.81 16.72
N ALA A 281 -9.87 -14.06 17.13
CA ALA A 281 -10.34 -14.56 18.41
C ALA A 281 -9.68 -13.86 19.61
N ALA A 282 -8.38 -13.54 19.52
CA ALA A 282 -7.66 -12.81 20.57
C ALA A 282 -8.12 -11.37 20.77
N LEU A 283 -8.61 -10.72 19.71
CA LEU A 283 -9.01 -9.31 19.71
C LEU A 283 -10.54 -9.11 19.74
N ALA A 284 -11.31 -10.14 19.43
CA ALA A 284 -12.78 -10.06 19.43
C ALA A 284 -13.36 -10.08 20.85
N ASP A 285 -14.42 -9.31 21.05
CA ASP A 285 -15.09 -9.13 22.34
C ASP A 285 -16.26 -10.13 22.55
N THR A 286 -16.24 -11.30 21.94
CA THR A 286 -17.38 -12.22 21.99
C THR A 286 -17.02 -13.62 22.49
N GLU A 287 -17.80 -14.12 23.48
CA GLU A 287 -17.76 -15.52 23.93
C GLU A 287 -18.07 -16.51 22.80
N ASP A 288 -18.89 -16.06 21.84
CA ASP A 288 -19.33 -16.88 20.72
C ASP A 288 -18.19 -17.20 19.74
N ALA A 289 -17.25 -16.28 19.48
CA ALA A 289 -16.08 -16.52 18.65
C ALA A 289 -15.11 -17.56 19.25
N LEU A 290 -15.02 -17.60 20.58
CA LEU A 290 -14.20 -18.59 21.29
C LEU A 290 -14.84 -19.97 21.31
N ARG A 291 -16.15 -20.02 21.37
CA ARG A 291 -16.92 -21.27 21.40
C ARG A 291 -16.94 -21.95 20.02
N GLU A 292 -17.13 -21.19 18.94
CA GLU A 292 -17.02 -21.69 17.57
C GLU A 292 -15.61 -22.18 17.24
N TYR A 293 -14.57 -21.48 17.72
CA TYR A 293 -13.19 -21.91 17.55
C TYR A 293 -12.91 -23.28 18.19
N ALA A 294 -13.44 -23.53 19.39
CA ALA A 294 -13.28 -24.81 20.09
C ALA A 294 -13.99 -25.97 19.37
N GLU A 295 -15.11 -25.68 18.71
CA GLU A 295 -15.85 -26.68 17.88
C GLU A 295 -15.11 -27.02 16.58
N ILE A 296 -14.39 -26.06 16.00
CA ILE A 296 -13.65 -26.21 14.73
C ILE A 296 -12.33 -26.96 14.92
N GLU A 297 -11.59 -26.72 16.00
CA GLU A 297 -10.37 -27.49 16.33
C GLU A 297 -10.64 -28.99 16.55
N GLY A 298 -11.89 -29.36 16.83
CA GLY A 298 -12.31 -30.74 17.02
C GLY A 298 -12.72 -31.49 15.74
N LYS A 299 -12.76 -30.83 14.58
CA LYS A 299 -13.25 -31.45 13.32
C LYS A 299 -12.27 -31.25 12.17
N ALA A 300 -11.60 -32.36 11.82
CA ALA A 300 -10.96 -32.66 10.54
C ALA A 300 -9.80 -31.71 10.11
N GLU A 301 -8.62 -31.97 10.63
CA GLU A 301 -7.35 -31.37 10.20
C GLU A 301 -6.82 -31.89 8.85
N GLU A 302 -7.41 -32.91 8.24
CA GLU A 302 -6.72 -33.76 7.24
C GLU A 302 -6.95 -33.41 5.77
N GLU A 303 -7.86 -32.49 5.38
CA GLU A 303 -8.20 -32.34 3.94
C GLU A 303 -8.32 -30.88 3.41
N LEU A 304 -8.03 -29.82 4.15
CA LEU A 304 -8.23 -28.44 3.68
C LEU A 304 -6.92 -27.67 3.58
N ASP A 305 -6.69 -27.03 2.42
CA ASP A 305 -5.68 -26.01 2.22
C ASP A 305 -5.79 -24.94 3.34
N PRO A 306 -4.67 -24.51 3.95
CA PRO A 306 -4.70 -23.47 4.99
C PRO A 306 -5.51 -22.21 4.65
N ASP A 307 -5.53 -21.83 3.37
CA ASP A 307 -6.33 -20.72 2.87
C ASP A 307 -7.85 -21.00 2.95
N ASP A 308 -8.27 -22.24 2.67
CA ASP A 308 -9.67 -22.66 2.74
C ASP A 308 -10.20 -22.63 4.18
N ARG A 309 -9.34 -22.93 5.15
CA ARG A 309 -9.71 -22.88 6.58
C ARG A 309 -9.95 -21.45 7.05
N LEU A 310 -9.04 -20.52 6.77
CA LEU A 310 -9.20 -19.11 7.13
C LEU A 310 -10.50 -18.53 6.58
N MET A 311 -10.77 -18.83 5.31
CA MET A 311 -11.90 -18.29 4.58
C MET A 311 -13.23 -18.79 5.12
N ARG A 312 -13.31 -20.08 5.39
CA ARG A 312 -14.49 -20.70 5.98
C ARG A 312 -14.79 -20.17 7.37
N GLU A 313 -13.73 -19.99 8.16
CA GLU A 313 -13.81 -19.54 9.53
C GLU A 313 -14.18 -18.04 9.64
N MET A 314 -13.68 -17.19 8.73
CA MET A 314 -14.09 -15.78 8.68
C MET A 314 -15.50 -15.60 8.08
N THR A 315 -15.92 -16.48 7.18
CA THR A 315 -17.27 -16.47 6.59
C THR A 315 -18.32 -16.91 7.61
N VAL A 316 -18.01 -17.93 8.42
CA VAL A 316 -18.90 -18.47 9.45
C VAL A 316 -19.09 -17.52 10.64
N GLN A 317 -18.06 -16.73 10.99
CA GLN A 317 -18.07 -15.92 12.23
C GLN A 317 -18.70 -14.53 12.10
N GLY A 318 -19.19 -14.13 10.94
CA GLY A 318 -19.79 -12.82 10.76
C GLY A 318 -18.84 -11.63 10.96
N ARG A 319 -19.35 -10.41 10.82
CA ARG A 319 -18.58 -9.17 11.00
C ARG A 319 -18.50 -8.82 12.49
N HIS A 320 -17.30 -8.81 13.06
CA HIS A 320 -17.09 -8.34 14.42
C HIS A 320 -17.17 -6.81 14.48
N LYS A 321 -18.00 -6.27 15.34
CA LYS A 321 -18.23 -4.82 15.46
C LYS A 321 -17.01 -4.04 15.97
N ASN A 322 -16.06 -4.71 16.64
CA ASN A 322 -14.86 -4.09 17.21
C ASN A 322 -13.59 -4.30 16.38
N LEU A 323 -13.67 -5.01 15.25
CA LEU A 323 -12.52 -5.26 14.37
C LEU A 323 -12.78 -4.72 12.97
N SER A 324 -11.79 -4.05 12.41
CA SER A 324 -11.73 -3.67 11.00
C SER A 324 -10.48 -4.21 10.37
N PHE A 325 -10.61 -4.89 9.23
CA PHE A 325 -9.47 -5.39 8.48
C PHE A 325 -9.19 -4.53 7.25
N PHE A 326 -7.93 -4.22 7.05
CA PHE A 326 -7.40 -3.49 5.90
C PHE A 326 -6.40 -4.40 5.19
N ALA A 327 -6.89 -5.16 4.21
CA ALA A 327 -6.13 -6.18 3.50
C ALA A 327 -5.47 -5.59 2.25
N PHE A 328 -4.15 -5.52 2.22
CA PHE A 328 -3.38 -5.10 1.05
C PHE A 328 -2.86 -6.32 0.29
N THR A 329 -3.11 -6.38 -1.02
CA THR A 329 -2.63 -7.46 -1.87
C THR A 329 -2.46 -7.00 -3.31
N ALA A 330 -1.57 -7.66 -4.07
CA ALA A 330 -1.45 -7.43 -5.50
C ALA A 330 -2.45 -8.26 -6.32
N THR A 331 -2.75 -9.47 -5.86
CA THR A 331 -3.51 -10.48 -6.59
C THR A 331 -4.50 -11.19 -5.66
N PRO A 332 -5.65 -10.56 -5.37
CA PRO A 332 -6.67 -11.21 -4.54
C PRO A 332 -7.20 -12.46 -5.23
N LYS A 333 -7.40 -13.53 -4.46
CA LYS A 333 -8.14 -14.72 -4.87
C LYS A 333 -9.63 -14.47 -4.63
N ASP A 334 -10.52 -15.28 -5.25
CA ASP A 334 -11.98 -15.14 -5.08
C ASP A 334 -12.39 -15.12 -3.60
N LYS A 335 -11.81 -16.01 -2.82
CA LYS A 335 -12.03 -16.06 -1.37
C LYS A 335 -11.56 -14.81 -0.62
N THR A 336 -10.47 -14.17 -1.05
CA THR A 336 -10.01 -12.90 -0.48
C THR A 336 -11.00 -11.77 -0.78
N LEU A 337 -11.59 -11.80 -1.98
CA LEU A 337 -12.66 -10.89 -2.38
C LEU A 337 -13.91 -11.07 -1.51
N GLU A 338 -14.37 -12.29 -1.28
CA GLU A 338 -15.51 -12.58 -0.40
C GLU A 338 -15.32 -12.09 1.03
N LEU A 339 -14.09 -12.16 1.56
CA LEU A 339 -13.80 -11.78 2.94
C LEU A 339 -13.66 -10.29 3.17
N PHE A 340 -12.88 -9.66 2.33
CA PHE A 340 -12.43 -8.29 2.54
C PHE A 340 -13.03 -7.32 1.53
N GLY A 341 -13.61 -7.84 0.44
CA GLY A 341 -14.25 -7.05 -0.60
C GLY A 341 -15.59 -6.46 -0.17
N THR A 342 -16.05 -5.48 -0.91
CA THR A 342 -17.38 -4.91 -0.78
C THR A 342 -18.35 -5.73 -1.61
N GLU A 343 -19.41 -6.23 -0.98
CA GLU A 343 -20.49 -6.95 -1.66
C GLU A 343 -21.37 -5.95 -2.43
N TYR A 344 -21.65 -6.26 -3.70
CA TYR A 344 -22.53 -5.49 -4.55
C TYR A 344 -23.92 -6.14 -4.63
N GLU A 345 -24.91 -5.42 -5.15
CA GLU A 345 -26.30 -5.87 -5.26
C GLU A 345 -26.48 -7.16 -6.09
N ASP A 346 -25.56 -7.44 -7.00
CA ASP A 346 -25.53 -8.66 -7.81
C ASP A 346 -24.88 -9.86 -7.11
N GLY A 347 -24.44 -9.69 -5.85
CA GLY A 347 -23.75 -10.71 -5.07
C GLY A 347 -22.26 -10.87 -5.40
N SER A 348 -21.71 -10.01 -6.26
CA SER A 348 -20.27 -9.99 -6.54
C SER A 348 -19.50 -9.18 -5.48
N PHE A 349 -18.23 -9.57 -5.27
CA PHE A 349 -17.35 -8.90 -4.32
C PHE A 349 -16.26 -8.14 -5.07
N HIS A 350 -16.06 -6.88 -4.71
CA HIS A 350 -15.09 -6.00 -5.34
C HIS A 350 -14.13 -5.39 -4.33
N PRO A 351 -12.86 -5.12 -4.73
CA PRO A 351 -11.95 -4.35 -3.89
C PRO A 351 -12.51 -2.95 -3.62
N PHE A 352 -12.25 -2.45 -2.41
CA PHE A 352 -12.53 -1.07 -2.04
C PHE A 352 -11.74 -0.06 -2.87
N HIS A 353 -10.50 -0.43 -3.26
CA HIS A 353 -9.64 0.42 -4.06
C HIS A 353 -8.68 -0.42 -4.91
N ILE A 354 -8.54 -0.07 -6.19
CA ILE A 354 -7.69 -0.76 -7.15
C ILE A 354 -6.60 0.20 -7.67
N TYR A 355 -5.36 -0.30 -7.71
CA TYR A 355 -4.30 0.16 -8.58
C TYR A 355 -3.81 -1.05 -9.36
N SER A 356 -4.31 -1.18 -10.59
CA SER A 356 -4.22 -2.43 -11.34
C SER A 356 -2.80 -2.72 -11.83
N MET A 357 -2.54 -4.00 -12.11
CA MET A 357 -1.30 -4.43 -12.76
C MET A 357 -1.17 -3.78 -14.15
N ARG A 358 -2.27 -3.67 -14.89
CA ARG A 358 -2.30 -3.00 -16.18
C ARG A 358 -1.84 -1.54 -16.06
N GLN A 359 -2.40 -0.78 -15.13
CA GLN A 359 -1.98 0.60 -14.89
C GLN A 359 -0.50 0.68 -14.53
N ALA A 360 -0.01 -0.20 -13.66
CA ALA A 360 1.39 -0.22 -13.25
C ALA A 360 2.36 -0.56 -14.39
N ILE A 361 1.98 -1.44 -15.31
CA ILE A 361 2.74 -1.75 -16.53
C ILE A 361 2.76 -0.54 -17.47
N GLU A 362 1.60 0.02 -17.77
CA GLU A 362 1.47 1.16 -18.68
C GLU A 362 2.15 2.43 -18.15
N GLU A 363 2.25 2.58 -16.83
CA GLU A 363 3.00 3.65 -16.15
C GLU A 363 4.51 3.34 -15.99
N GLY A 364 4.97 2.15 -16.38
CA GLY A 364 6.38 1.76 -16.38
C GLY A 364 6.95 1.37 -15.00
N PHE A 365 6.12 1.01 -14.02
CA PHE A 365 6.58 0.54 -12.71
C PHE A 365 6.94 -0.93 -12.67
N ILE A 366 6.25 -1.74 -13.46
CA ILE A 366 6.54 -3.16 -13.61
C ILE A 366 6.69 -3.50 -15.08
N LEU A 367 7.53 -4.48 -15.37
CA LEU A 367 7.69 -5.00 -16.73
C LEU A 367 6.44 -5.80 -17.12
N ASP A 368 6.03 -5.67 -18.38
CA ASP A 368 5.01 -6.54 -18.94
C ASP A 368 5.54 -7.98 -18.99
N VAL A 369 5.01 -8.83 -18.11
CA VAL A 369 5.43 -10.22 -17.97
C VAL A 369 5.18 -10.99 -19.27
N LEU A 370 4.09 -10.66 -20.01
CA LEU A 370 3.75 -11.34 -21.26
C LEU A 370 4.75 -11.02 -22.38
N GLN A 371 5.35 -9.84 -22.36
CA GLN A 371 6.38 -9.45 -23.33
C GLN A 371 7.80 -9.86 -22.90
N ASN A 372 8.02 -10.08 -21.62
CA ASN A 372 9.35 -10.30 -21.05
C ASN A 372 9.52 -11.71 -20.46
N TYR A 373 8.62 -12.64 -20.69
CA TYR A 373 8.80 -14.02 -20.26
C TYR A 373 9.43 -14.87 -21.37
N MET A 374 10.21 -15.83 -20.96
CA MET A 374 10.83 -16.83 -21.85
C MET A 374 10.28 -18.21 -21.49
N THR A 375 9.73 -18.94 -22.47
CA THR A 375 9.26 -20.31 -22.22
C THR A 375 10.43 -21.24 -21.94
N TYR A 376 10.18 -22.31 -21.19
CA TYR A 376 11.17 -23.38 -20.95
C TYR A 376 11.75 -23.92 -22.27
N ASP A 377 10.91 -24.09 -23.28
CA ASP A 377 11.32 -24.52 -24.63
C ASP A 377 12.28 -23.54 -25.31
N THR A 378 12.04 -22.25 -25.17
CA THR A 378 12.92 -21.20 -25.73
C THR A 378 14.24 -21.18 -24.97
N CYS A 379 14.22 -21.29 -23.65
CA CYS A 379 15.41 -21.40 -22.82
C CYS A 379 16.23 -22.64 -23.16
N PHE A 380 15.56 -23.78 -23.30
CA PHE A 380 16.20 -25.05 -23.67
C PHE A 380 16.83 -25.00 -25.06
N LYS A 381 16.13 -24.40 -26.04
CA LYS A 381 16.69 -24.22 -27.40
C LYS A 381 17.92 -23.30 -27.40
N ILE A 382 17.90 -22.21 -26.62
CA ILE A 382 19.06 -21.31 -26.47
C ILE A 382 20.22 -22.04 -25.83
N VAL A 383 20.02 -22.81 -24.78
CA VAL A 383 21.06 -23.60 -24.11
C VAL A 383 21.63 -24.64 -25.07
N LYS A 384 20.77 -25.41 -25.76
CA LYS A 384 21.20 -26.41 -26.72
C LYS A 384 21.96 -25.81 -27.89
N THR A 385 21.53 -24.66 -28.42
CA THR A 385 22.24 -23.95 -29.49
C THR A 385 23.58 -23.40 -29.00
N SER A 386 23.70 -23.05 -27.70
CA SER A 386 24.94 -22.57 -27.09
C SER A 386 25.94 -23.70 -26.82
N GLU A 387 25.46 -24.91 -26.46
CA GLU A 387 26.30 -26.10 -26.27
C GLU A 387 26.89 -26.61 -27.59
N ASP A 388 26.15 -26.48 -28.69
CA ASP A 388 26.57 -26.87 -30.03
C ASP A 388 27.38 -25.79 -30.76
N ASN A 389 27.51 -24.58 -30.20
CA ASN A 389 28.27 -23.47 -30.79
C ASN A 389 29.61 -23.25 -30.06
N PRO A 390 30.75 -23.65 -30.67
CA PRO A 390 32.06 -23.56 -30.03
C PRO A 390 32.51 -22.12 -29.72
N ASP A 391 31.86 -21.11 -30.29
CA ASP A 391 32.20 -19.70 -30.09
C ASP A 391 31.51 -19.06 -28.85
N VAL A 392 30.60 -19.79 -28.18
CA VAL A 392 29.89 -19.30 -26.96
C VAL A 392 30.15 -20.24 -25.78
N PRO A 393 31.10 -19.89 -24.88
CA PRO A 393 31.36 -20.70 -23.69
C PRO A 393 30.11 -20.88 -22.84
N ALA A 394 29.83 -22.08 -22.36
CA ALA A 394 28.68 -22.43 -21.50
C ALA A 394 28.57 -21.52 -20.27
N SER A 395 29.69 -21.01 -19.74
CA SER A 395 29.73 -20.02 -18.66
C SER A 395 29.12 -18.66 -19.04
N ARG A 396 29.13 -18.29 -20.32
CA ARG A 396 28.57 -17.04 -20.84
C ARG A 396 27.07 -17.18 -21.07
N ALA A 397 26.61 -18.33 -21.57
CA ALA A 397 25.21 -18.68 -21.71
C ALA A 397 24.51 -18.74 -20.33
N ALA A 398 25.15 -19.39 -19.34
CA ALA A 398 24.64 -19.43 -17.97
C ALA A 398 24.55 -18.05 -17.29
N LYS A 399 25.47 -17.12 -17.63
CA LYS A 399 25.41 -15.73 -17.14
C LYS A 399 24.25 -14.92 -17.76
N VAL A 400 23.95 -15.16 -19.02
CA VAL A 400 22.81 -14.52 -19.70
C VAL A 400 21.52 -15.04 -19.14
N ILE A 401 21.36 -16.35 -18.96
CA ILE A 401 20.17 -16.99 -18.39
C ILE A 401 19.91 -16.53 -16.94
N ARG A 402 20.96 -16.26 -16.14
CA ARG A 402 20.82 -15.73 -14.77
C ARG A 402 20.46 -14.25 -14.70
N LYS A 403 20.52 -13.54 -15.82
CA LYS A 403 20.27 -12.10 -15.89
C LYS A 403 18.84 -11.77 -16.37
N TYR A 404 18.12 -12.76 -16.86
CA TYR A 404 16.71 -12.75 -17.20
C TYR A 404 15.95 -13.69 -16.25
#